data_fbc707da3d269ea4d7010bd6f39b586b
#
_entry.id   fbc707da3d269ea4d7010bd6f39b586b
#
_cell.length_a   1.000
_cell.length_b   1.000
_cell.length_c   1.000
_cell.angle_alpha   90.00
_cell.angle_beta   90.00
_cell.angle_gamma   90.00
#
_symmetry.space_group_name_H-M   'P 1'
#
loop_
_entity.id
_entity.type
_entity.pdbx_description
1 polymer ?
#
loop_
_entity_poly.entity_id
_entity_poly.type
_entity_poly.pdbx_seq_one_letter_code
_entity_poly.pdbx_strand_id
1 'polypeptide(L)'
;MAQTHQSSQTHHQADSEPRPNPVVRFLRQLAFPALLLLGSAFVTAILPFLDGSDLAHAVFRAREAEREPDPEVLDAIRTELDLPDTAADGVASWFGKALHGDFGVSWVDPSQPAAQVALSGFGVSITIAATSTIVATLIALLLVWPRIRAVVAGKKSRTSHILGMAILGALPEFVLAVTLLVVVAVQWKLLPISGFSSPRHMILPVLSLALPSSGLLGRILLITIDQVAQEEWVRAWRLNGVEKRTISLALVQRSMAVLMPQIVLFFAGTLVATSLVETTFNIPGLGLTGVQAARDRDIPVLQVIVLVAVVIGLIAGGVSQWLRRRLLAPLLHSATSYSSQLSPQHKPRGGWLLIAVLVPFVLLLIMAVVTPGTTIDSAHKLLPPSMEHPLGTDQVG
;
A
#
# COMPACT_ATOMS: atom_id res chain seq x y z
N MET A 1 -56.09 57.57 -5.35
CA MET A 1 -54.75 57.39 -4.75
C MET A 1 -54.29 55.97 -4.97
N ALA A 2 -53.57 55.79 -6.05
CA ALA A 2 -53.00 54.48 -6.43
C ALA A 2 -51.53 54.46 -6.09
N GLN A 3 -51.07 53.53 -5.25
CA GLN A 3 -49.67 53.27 -5.02
C GLN A 3 -49.25 52.03 -5.79
N THR A 4 -48.43 52.23 -6.81
CA THR A 4 -47.72 51.26 -7.62
C THR A 4 -46.56 50.67 -6.83
N HIS A 5 -46.62 49.38 -6.49
CA HIS A 5 -45.46 48.61 -6.03
C HIS A 5 -44.65 48.12 -7.21
N GLN A 6 -43.52 48.74 -7.46
CA GLN A 6 -42.46 48.21 -8.32
C GLN A 6 -41.69 47.15 -7.54
N SER A 7 -41.86 45.88 -7.87
CA SER A 7 -41.00 44.79 -7.46
C SER A 7 -39.75 44.75 -8.35
N SER A 8 -38.61 45.21 -7.83
CA SER A 8 -37.30 45.08 -8.46
C SER A 8 -36.90 43.60 -8.47
N GLN A 9 -36.95 42.97 -9.64
CA GLN A 9 -36.32 41.68 -9.90
C GLN A 9 -34.82 41.89 -9.99
N THR A 10 -34.10 41.63 -8.90
CA THR A 10 -32.65 41.43 -8.94
C THR A 10 -32.37 40.05 -9.54
N HIS A 11 -32.04 40.03 -10.83
CA HIS A 11 -31.42 38.88 -11.48
C HIS A 11 -30.07 38.60 -10.81
N HIS A 12 -30.02 37.59 -9.95
CA HIS A 12 -28.81 36.94 -9.59
C HIS A 12 -28.26 36.26 -10.85
N GLN A 13 -27.32 36.94 -11.52
CA GLN A 13 -26.40 36.28 -12.43
C GLN A 13 -25.57 35.32 -11.61
N ALA A 14 -25.91 34.05 -11.65
CA ALA A 14 -25.06 32.98 -11.21
C ALA A 14 -23.84 32.97 -12.15
N ASP A 15 -22.71 33.48 -11.65
CA ASP A 15 -21.43 33.37 -12.30
C ASP A 15 -21.17 31.86 -12.56
N SER A 16 -21.38 31.47 -13.81
CA SER A 16 -21.01 30.16 -14.32
C SER A 16 -19.50 30.12 -14.42
N GLU A 17 -18.82 29.66 -13.37
CA GLU A 17 -17.40 29.34 -13.46
C GLU A 17 -17.17 28.49 -14.73
N PRO A 18 -16.25 28.89 -15.62
CA PRO A 18 -15.99 28.16 -16.85
C PRO A 18 -15.58 26.73 -16.51
N ARG A 19 -16.29 25.77 -17.06
CA ARG A 19 -15.97 24.33 -16.90
C ARG A 19 -14.54 24.12 -17.39
N PRO A 20 -13.63 23.61 -16.57
CA PRO A 20 -12.24 23.44 -16.97
C PRO A 20 -12.16 22.53 -18.18
N ASN A 21 -11.33 22.92 -19.15
CA ASN A 21 -11.10 22.22 -20.41
C ASN A 21 -10.83 20.71 -20.12
N PRO A 22 -11.48 19.77 -20.82
CA PRO A 22 -11.32 18.34 -20.59
C PRO A 22 -9.86 17.88 -20.66
N VAL A 23 -9.04 18.52 -21.47
CA VAL A 23 -7.59 18.28 -21.56
C VAL A 23 -6.86 18.65 -20.25
N VAL A 24 -7.17 19.82 -19.67
CA VAL A 24 -6.60 20.26 -18.38
C VAL A 24 -7.00 19.34 -17.25
N ARG A 25 -8.25 18.84 -17.29
CA ARG A 25 -8.73 17.86 -16.31
C ARG A 25 -8.03 16.52 -16.44
N PHE A 26 -7.77 16.06 -17.65
CA PHE A 26 -7.03 14.84 -17.94
C PHE A 26 -5.55 14.96 -17.51
N LEU A 27 -4.89 16.04 -17.90
CA LEU A 27 -3.49 16.33 -17.49
C LEU A 27 -3.36 16.40 -15.95
N ARG A 28 -4.31 17.04 -15.27
CA ARG A 28 -4.32 17.11 -13.80
C ARG A 28 -4.53 15.73 -13.13
N GLN A 29 -5.27 14.83 -13.78
CA GLN A 29 -5.49 13.47 -13.28
C GLN A 29 -4.22 12.60 -13.45
N LEU A 30 -3.42 12.83 -14.49
CA LEU A 30 -2.15 12.13 -14.73
C LEU A 30 -0.97 12.74 -13.96
N ALA A 31 -1.03 14.03 -13.64
CA ALA A 31 0.08 14.73 -12.99
C ALA A 31 0.42 14.13 -11.62
N PHE A 32 -0.56 13.72 -10.83
CA PHE A 32 -0.33 13.15 -9.51
C PHE A 32 0.33 11.77 -9.55
N PRO A 33 -0.16 10.78 -10.33
CA PRO A 33 0.53 9.50 -10.50
C PRO A 33 1.94 9.65 -11.10
N ALA A 34 2.10 10.54 -12.10
CA ALA A 34 3.39 10.79 -12.69
C ALA A 34 4.38 11.40 -11.69
N LEU A 35 3.95 12.36 -10.88
CA LEU A 35 4.77 12.97 -9.83
C LEU A 35 5.19 11.94 -8.77
N LEU A 36 4.27 11.06 -8.37
CA LEU A 36 4.57 9.97 -7.43
C LEU A 36 5.60 9.00 -8.01
N LEU A 37 5.43 8.59 -9.26
CA LEU A 37 6.36 7.69 -9.93
C LEU A 37 7.74 8.33 -10.10
N LEU A 38 7.79 9.57 -10.59
CA LEU A 38 9.06 10.30 -10.75
C LEU A 38 9.73 10.59 -9.41
N GLY A 39 8.96 10.96 -8.39
CA GLY A 39 9.49 11.20 -7.05
C GLY A 39 10.04 9.92 -6.43
N SER A 40 9.35 8.79 -6.53
CA SER A 40 9.86 7.51 -6.05
C SER A 40 11.07 7.03 -6.85
N ALA A 41 11.07 7.20 -8.18
CA ALA A 41 12.22 6.90 -9.02
C ALA A 41 13.45 7.75 -8.64
N PHE A 42 13.24 9.04 -8.35
CA PHE A 42 14.31 9.91 -7.88
C PHE A 42 14.87 9.48 -6.52
N VAL A 43 13.97 9.15 -5.57
CA VAL A 43 14.38 8.65 -4.25
C VAL A 43 15.18 7.35 -4.37
N THR A 44 14.73 6.43 -5.23
CA THR A 44 15.47 5.17 -5.46
C THR A 44 16.79 5.39 -6.18
N ALA A 45 16.84 6.31 -7.15
CA ALA A 45 18.08 6.62 -7.88
C ALA A 45 19.16 7.25 -6.98
N ILE A 46 18.76 8.04 -5.97
CA ILE A 46 19.70 8.68 -5.03
C ILE A 46 20.11 7.75 -3.89
N LEU A 47 19.38 6.65 -3.67
CA LEU A 47 19.59 5.73 -2.55
C LEU A 47 21.05 5.25 -2.38
N PRO A 48 21.78 4.88 -3.47
CA PRO A 48 23.17 4.42 -3.36
C PRO A 48 24.12 5.50 -2.81
N PHE A 49 23.78 6.77 -2.95
CA PHE A 49 24.61 7.90 -2.59
C PHE A 49 24.32 8.47 -1.19
N LEU A 50 23.29 7.95 -0.50
CA LEU A 50 22.86 8.46 0.83
C LEU A 50 23.86 8.13 1.95
N ASP A 51 24.60 7.04 1.81
CA ASP A 51 25.56 6.59 2.82
C ASP A 51 26.85 7.45 2.83
N GLY A 52 27.03 8.35 1.86
CA GLY A 52 28.24 9.20 1.73
C GLY A 52 29.51 8.40 1.46
N SER A 53 29.41 7.06 1.39
CA SER A 53 30.52 6.17 1.04
C SER A 53 30.70 6.10 -0.47
N ASP A 54 31.91 5.84 -0.91
CA ASP A 54 32.21 5.54 -2.32
C ASP A 54 31.38 4.30 -2.76
N LEU A 55 30.74 4.39 -3.93
CA LEU A 55 29.93 3.31 -4.49
C LEU A 55 30.69 1.99 -4.60
N ALA A 56 31.98 2.02 -4.95
CA ALA A 56 32.81 0.82 -5.02
C ALA A 56 32.93 0.13 -3.65
N HIS A 57 33.03 0.92 -2.57
CA HIS A 57 32.99 0.37 -1.21
C HIS A 57 31.63 -0.24 -0.86
N ALA A 58 30.52 0.38 -1.28
CA ALA A 58 29.19 -0.16 -1.06
C ALA A 58 28.98 -1.50 -1.78
N VAL A 59 29.43 -1.60 -3.04
CA VAL A 59 29.39 -2.85 -3.82
C VAL A 59 30.29 -3.91 -3.19
N PHE A 60 31.53 -3.54 -2.78
CA PHE A 60 32.43 -4.47 -2.13
C PHE A 60 31.82 -5.07 -0.85
N ARG A 61 31.20 -4.23 -0.01
CA ARG A 61 30.51 -4.68 1.20
C ARG A 61 29.29 -5.56 0.93
N ALA A 62 28.64 -5.41 -0.22
CA ALA A 62 27.56 -6.30 -0.63
C ALA A 62 28.08 -7.68 -1.04
N ARG A 63 29.30 -7.75 -1.60
CA ARG A 63 29.96 -9.01 -2.01
C ARG A 63 30.72 -9.69 -0.87
N GLU A 64 31.47 -8.91 -0.07
CA GLU A 64 32.35 -9.38 0.99
C GLU A 64 32.20 -8.53 2.27
N ALA A 65 31.24 -8.88 3.13
CA ALA A 65 30.83 -8.07 4.27
C ALA A 65 31.92 -7.89 5.36
N GLU A 66 32.90 -8.81 5.46
CA GLU A 66 33.84 -8.89 6.60
C GLU A 66 35.29 -8.49 6.24
N ARG A 67 35.57 -8.17 4.98
CA ARG A 67 36.93 -7.92 4.52
C ARG A 67 37.19 -6.44 4.29
N GLU A 68 38.40 -5.95 4.62
CA GLU A 68 38.81 -4.62 4.18
C GLU A 68 39.16 -4.63 2.70
N PRO A 69 38.65 -3.67 1.91
CA PRO A 69 38.89 -3.62 0.48
C PRO A 69 40.34 -3.17 0.17
N ASP A 70 40.97 -3.89 -0.73
CA ASP A 70 42.21 -3.46 -1.34
C ASP A 70 41.92 -2.38 -2.40
N PRO A 71 42.69 -1.29 -2.52
CA PRO A 71 42.51 -0.27 -3.53
C PRO A 71 42.39 -0.81 -4.97
N GLU A 72 43.18 -1.83 -5.32
CA GLU A 72 43.12 -2.47 -6.65
C GLU A 72 41.76 -3.15 -6.92
N VAL A 73 41.15 -3.75 -5.89
CA VAL A 73 39.82 -4.36 -6.00
C VAL A 73 38.72 -3.32 -6.19
N LEU A 74 38.82 -2.18 -5.50
CA LEU A 74 37.86 -1.07 -5.67
C LEU A 74 37.94 -0.48 -7.07
N ASP A 75 39.12 -0.30 -7.64
CA ASP A 75 39.30 0.19 -9.01
C ASP A 75 38.80 -0.82 -10.06
N ALA A 76 38.97 -2.11 -9.79
CA ALA A 76 38.38 -3.16 -10.62
C ALA A 76 36.84 -3.10 -10.59
N ILE A 77 36.21 -2.92 -9.43
CA ILE A 77 34.76 -2.78 -9.29
C ILE A 77 34.24 -1.52 -10.01
N ARG A 78 34.94 -0.39 -9.91
CA ARG A 78 34.57 0.84 -10.62
C ARG A 78 34.55 0.62 -12.13
N THR A 79 35.55 -0.06 -12.64
CA THR A 79 35.67 -0.37 -14.08
C THR A 79 34.65 -1.40 -14.53
N GLU A 80 34.42 -2.45 -13.74
CA GLU A 80 33.47 -3.53 -14.05
C GLU A 80 32.04 -3.01 -14.15
N LEU A 81 31.62 -2.13 -13.22
CA LEU A 81 30.23 -1.66 -13.13
C LEU A 81 30.01 -0.26 -13.75
N ASP A 82 31.05 0.34 -14.33
CA ASP A 82 30.97 1.70 -14.88
C ASP A 82 30.36 2.67 -13.86
N LEU A 83 30.90 2.70 -12.64
CA LEU A 83 30.35 3.48 -11.54
C LEU A 83 30.58 4.97 -11.78
N PRO A 84 29.57 5.83 -11.56
CA PRO A 84 29.67 7.27 -11.74
C PRO A 84 30.53 7.91 -10.64
N ASP A 85 31.27 8.95 -11.01
CA ASP A 85 32.12 9.72 -10.10
C ASP A 85 31.32 10.67 -9.21
N THR A 86 30.14 11.10 -9.68
CA THR A 86 29.27 12.01 -8.92
C THR A 86 27.85 11.47 -8.76
N ALA A 87 27.19 11.84 -7.67
CA ALA A 87 25.79 11.48 -7.45
C ALA A 87 24.86 12.01 -8.57
N ALA A 88 25.16 13.18 -9.13
CA ALA A 88 24.37 13.78 -10.20
C ALA A 88 24.47 12.95 -11.49
N ASP A 89 25.68 12.54 -11.87
CA ASP A 89 25.91 11.68 -13.05
C ASP A 89 25.29 10.30 -12.85
N GLY A 90 25.37 9.77 -11.63
CA GLY A 90 24.76 8.48 -11.27
C GLY A 90 23.24 8.50 -11.39
N VAL A 91 22.59 9.51 -10.85
CA VAL A 91 21.14 9.68 -10.98
C VAL A 91 20.73 9.87 -12.44
N ALA A 92 21.45 10.72 -13.21
CA ALA A 92 21.16 10.94 -14.63
C ALA A 92 21.32 9.65 -15.47
N SER A 93 22.43 8.93 -15.26
CA SER A 93 22.70 7.65 -15.91
C SER A 93 21.64 6.61 -15.56
N TRP A 94 21.29 6.50 -14.27
CA TRP A 94 20.26 5.59 -13.81
C TRP A 94 18.90 5.85 -14.50
N PHE A 95 18.45 7.11 -14.56
CA PHE A 95 17.22 7.46 -15.28
C PHE A 95 17.31 7.12 -16.76
N GLY A 96 18.45 7.38 -17.41
CA GLY A 96 18.68 7.01 -18.80
C GLY A 96 18.53 5.49 -19.04
N LYS A 97 19.16 4.67 -18.21
CA LYS A 97 19.08 3.21 -18.27
C LYS A 97 17.67 2.70 -17.91
N ALA A 98 17.07 3.23 -16.84
CA ALA A 98 15.74 2.82 -16.36
C ALA A 98 14.62 3.07 -17.39
N LEU A 99 14.70 4.15 -18.19
CA LEU A 99 13.75 4.41 -19.29
C LEU A 99 13.78 3.35 -20.39
N HIS A 100 14.88 2.61 -20.54
CA HIS A 100 15.03 1.49 -21.45
C HIS A 100 14.76 0.13 -20.77
N GLY A 101 14.35 0.13 -19.48
CA GLY A 101 14.11 -1.07 -18.70
C GLY A 101 15.36 -1.74 -18.14
N ASP A 102 16.50 -1.07 -18.22
CA ASP A 102 17.75 -1.52 -17.62
C ASP A 102 17.92 -0.89 -16.24
N PHE A 103 17.83 -1.72 -15.19
CA PHE A 103 18.03 -1.35 -13.80
C PHE A 103 19.39 -1.78 -13.25
N GLY A 104 20.32 -2.17 -14.14
CA GLY A 104 21.63 -2.68 -13.78
C GLY A 104 21.61 -4.15 -13.37
N VAL A 105 22.72 -4.59 -12.79
CA VAL A 105 22.93 -5.94 -12.28
C VAL A 105 22.87 -5.97 -10.76
N SER A 106 22.59 -7.16 -10.19
CA SER A 106 22.70 -7.36 -8.75
C SER A 106 24.14 -7.12 -8.29
N TRP A 107 24.31 -6.42 -7.16
CA TRP A 107 25.65 -6.21 -6.59
C TRP A 107 26.21 -7.47 -5.95
N VAL A 108 25.34 -8.37 -5.49
CA VAL A 108 25.70 -9.66 -4.89
C VAL A 108 26.08 -10.68 -5.97
N ASP A 109 25.31 -10.75 -7.04
CA ASP A 109 25.56 -11.64 -8.18
C ASP A 109 25.50 -10.86 -9.51
N PRO A 110 26.66 -10.34 -9.99
CA PRO A 110 26.72 -9.55 -11.22
C PRO A 110 26.31 -10.29 -12.50
N SER A 111 26.20 -11.61 -12.44
CA SER A 111 25.73 -12.40 -13.56
C SER A 111 24.23 -12.26 -13.82
N GLN A 112 23.47 -11.71 -12.85
CA GLN A 112 22.02 -11.59 -12.90
C GLN A 112 21.56 -10.15 -13.01
N PRO A 113 20.66 -9.82 -13.97
CA PRO A 113 20.00 -8.53 -14.01
C PRO A 113 19.19 -8.28 -12.74
N ALA A 114 19.30 -7.09 -12.14
CA ALA A 114 18.59 -6.73 -10.92
C ALA A 114 17.08 -6.90 -11.03
N ALA A 115 16.51 -6.58 -12.20
CA ALA A 115 15.08 -6.77 -12.47
C ALA A 115 14.67 -8.26 -12.45
N GLN A 116 15.51 -9.17 -12.94
CA GLN A 116 15.21 -10.59 -12.93
C GLN A 116 15.22 -11.14 -11.50
N VAL A 117 16.22 -10.78 -10.70
CA VAL A 117 16.30 -11.16 -9.28
C VAL A 117 15.08 -10.63 -8.54
N ALA A 118 14.78 -9.34 -8.66
CA ALA A 118 13.66 -8.71 -7.99
C ALA A 118 12.31 -9.34 -8.33
N LEU A 119 12.07 -9.67 -9.60
CA LEU A 119 10.79 -10.18 -10.07
C LEU A 119 10.65 -11.71 -9.96
N SER A 120 11.69 -12.43 -9.61
CA SER A 120 11.67 -13.91 -9.54
C SER A 120 10.56 -14.45 -8.63
N GLY A 121 10.33 -13.80 -7.48
CA GLY A 121 9.30 -14.17 -6.50
C GLY A 121 7.93 -13.49 -6.70
N PHE A 122 7.77 -12.63 -7.70
CA PHE A 122 6.58 -11.78 -7.86
C PHE A 122 5.26 -12.58 -7.96
N GLY A 123 5.28 -13.67 -8.75
CA GLY A 123 4.11 -14.54 -8.91
C GLY A 123 3.67 -15.21 -7.60
N VAL A 124 4.62 -15.55 -6.74
CA VAL A 124 4.36 -16.15 -5.42
C VAL A 124 3.66 -15.14 -4.51
N SER A 125 4.20 -13.93 -4.40
CA SER A 125 3.62 -12.85 -3.59
C SER A 125 2.22 -12.48 -4.04
N ILE A 126 1.99 -12.34 -5.35
CA ILE A 126 0.64 -12.09 -5.90
C ILE A 126 -0.33 -13.21 -5.52
N THR A 127 0.10 -14.47 -5.62
CA THR A 127 -0.75 -15.63 -5.31
C THR A 127 -1.15 -15.61 -3.83
N ILE A 128 -0.20 -15.35 -2.93
CA ILE A 128 -0.48 -15.25 -1.49
C ILE A 128 -1.41 -14.06 -1.20
N ALA A 129 -1.10 -12.87 -1.74
CA ALA A 129 -1.91 -11.68 -1.51
C ALA A 129 -3.34 -11.82 -2.06
N ALA A 130 -3.50 -12.37 -3.26
CA ALA A 130 -4.81 -12.59 -3.87
C ALA A 130 -5.63 -13.61 -3.07
N THR A 131 -5.05 -14.75 -2.73
CA THR A 131 -5.72 -15.79 -1.94
C THR A 131 -6.08 -15.25 -0.56
N SER A 132 -5.19 -14.51 0.11
CA SER A 132 -5.45 -13.89 1.41
C SER A 132 -6.60 -12.88 1.34
N THR A 133 -6.63 -12.03 0.30
CA THR A 133 -7.69 -11.05 0.10
C THR A 133 -9.05 -11.72 -0.16
N ILE A 134 -9.07 -12.79 -0.95
CA ILE A 134 -10.29 -13.58 -1.20
C ILE A 134 -10.78 -14.23 0.10
N VAL A 135 -9.90 -14.91 0.83
CA VAL A 135 -10.25 -15.58 2.10
C VAL A 135 -10.69 -14.54 3.14
N ALA A 136 -10.00 -13.39 3.26
CA ALA A 136 -10.41 -12.30 4.15
C ALA A 136 -11.81 -11.79 3.82
N THR A 137 -12.11 -11.60 2.54
CA THR A 137 -13.43 -11.14 2.08
C THR A 137 -14.52 -12.17 2.40
N LEU A 138 -14.25 -13.47 2.20
CA LEU A 138 -15.19 -14.54 2.54
C LEU A 138 -15.45 -14.63 4.04
N ILE A 139 -14.39 -14.54 4.86
CA ILE A 139 -14.53 -14.51 6.32
C ILE A 139 -15.30 -13.25 6.76
N ALA A 140 -15.02 -12.09 6.18
CA ALA A 140 -15.75 -10.86 6.45
C ALA A 140 -17.26 -11.00 6.15
N LEU A 141 -17.61 -11.62 5.03
CA LEU A 141 -19.02 -11.93 4.69
C LEU A 141 -19.66 -12.87 5.70
N LEU A 142 -18.95 -13.89 6.15
CA LEU A 142 -19.43 -14.82 7.18
C LEU A 142 -19.67 -14.11 8.53
N LEU A 143 -18.74 -13.24 8.93
CA LEU A 143 -18.85 -12.46 10.16
C LEU A 143 -20.05 -11.49 10.13
N VAL A 144 -20.36 -10.92 8.97
CA VAL A 144 -21.48 -9.97 8.81
C VAL A 144 -22.81 -10.67 8.50
N TRP A 145 -22.79 -11.94 8.16
CA TRP A 145 -23.98 -12.70 7.79
C TRP A 145 -25.15 -12.64 8.82
N PRO A 146 -24.92 -12.72 10.15
CA PRO A 146 -25.98 -12.55 11.14
C PRO A 146 -26.65 -11.16 11.06
N ARG A 147 -25.90 -10.11 10.72
CA ARG A 147 -26.44 -8.76 10.51
C ARG A 147 -27.35 -8.70 9.29
N ILE A 148 -26.93 -9.31 8.18
CA ILE A 148 -27.75 -9.39 6.96
C ILE A 148 -29.08 -10.06 7.27
N ARG A 149 -29.07 -11.19 7.98
CA ARG A 149 -30.30 -11.91 8.40
C ARG A 149 -31.18 -11.03 9.28
N ALA A 150 -30.61 -10.27 10.21
CA ALA A 150 -31.37 -9.36 11.09
C ALA A 150 -32.03 -8.23 10.29
N VAL A 151 -31.32 -7.60 9.35
CA VAL A 151 -31.84 -6.56 8.46
C VAL A 151 -33.03 -7.09 7.65
N VAL A 152 -32.87 -8.24 7.02
CA VAL A 152 -33.93 -8.88 6.21
C VAL A 152 -35.16 -9.27 7.06
N ALA A 153 -34.94 -9.68 8.33
CA ALA A 153 -36.02 -9.99 9.26
C ALA A 153 -36.64 -8.77 9.93
N GLY A 154 -36.14 -7.55 9.65
CA GLY A 154 -36.62 -6.32 10.32
C GLY A 154 -36.28 -6.22 11.81
N LYS A 155 -35.29 -6.99 12.27
CA LYS A 155 -34.88 -7.05 13.68
C LYS A 155 -33.69 -6.11 13.97
N LYS A 156 -33.66 -5.51 15.17
CA LYS A 156 -32.46 -4.84 15.68
C LYS A 156 -31.37 -5.90 15.94
N SER A 157 -30.14 -5.69 15.41
CA SER A 157 -29.03 -6.62 15.63
C SER A 157 -28.34 -6.34 16.96
N ARG A 158 -27.79 -7.41 17.57
CA ARG A 158 -26.92 -7.32 18.75
C ARG A 158 -25.53 -6.85 18.35
N THR A 159 -24.90 -6.06 19.20
CA THR A 159 -23.58 -5.44 19.00
C THR A 159 -22.39 -6.43 19.08
N SER A 160 -22.65 -7.71 19.47
CA SER A 160 -21.62 -8.72 19.74
C SER A 160 -20.67 -9.02 18.57
N HIS A 161 -21.13 -8.86 17.32
CA HIS A 161 -20.30 -9.13 16.13
C HIS A 161 -19.22 -8.07 15.93
N ILE A 162 -19.46 -6.84 16.39
CA ILE A 162 -18.51 -5.73 16.25
C ILE A 162 -17.24 -6.00 17.07
N LEU A 163 -17.40 -6.58 18.27
CA LEU A 163 -16.26 -6.91 19.14
C LEU A 163 -15.36 -7.97 18.49
N GLY A 164 -15.94 -9.02 17.91
CA GLY A 164 -15.16 -10.07 17.20
C GLY A 164 -14.34 -9.50 16.02
N MET A 165 -14.95 -8.62 15.23
CA MET A 165 -14.24 -7.94 14.13
C MET A 165 -13.15 -7.00 14.64
N ALA A 166 -13.39 -6.31 15.76
CA ALA A 166 -12.40 -5.44 16.37
C ALA A 166 -11.20 -6.22 16.90
N ILE A 167 -11.44 -7.37 17.56
CA ILE A 167 -10.38 -8.25 18.04
C ILE A 167 -9.55 -8.78 16.88
N LEU A 168 -10.20 -9.33 15.82
CA LEU A 168 -9.48 -9.83 14.65
C LEU A 168 -8.66 -8.71 13.98
N GLY A 169 -9.24 -7.54 13.77
CA GLY A 169 -8.54 -6.42 13.12
C GLY A 169 -7.45 -5.75 13.98
N ALA A 170 -7.37 -6.08 15.26
CA ALA A 170 -6.31 -5.59 16.16
C ALA A 170 -5.11 -6.54 16.23
N LEU A 171 -5.22 -7.77 15.68
CA LEU A 171 -4.11 -8.74 15.68
C LEU A 171 -3.05 -8.33 14.66
N PRO A 172 -1.78 -8.14 15.06
CA PRO A 172 -0.70 -7.94 14.12
C PRO A 172 -0.45 -9.20 13.28
N GLU A 173 -0.36 -9.06 11.96
CA GLU A 173 -0.21 -10.20 11.03
C GLU A 173 1.03 -11.03 11.33
N PHE A 174 2.17 -10.39 11.66
CA PHE A 174 3.41 -11.09 11.96
C PHE A 174 3.34 -11.90 13.27
N VAL A 175 2.65 -11.38 14.29
CA VAL A 175 2.45 -12.12 15.55
C VAL A 175 1.61 -13.36 15.30
N LEU A 176 0.57 -13.22 14.48
CA LEU A 176 -0.27 -14.35 14.09
C LEU A 176 0.50 -15.35 13.22
N ALA A 177 1.35 -14.87 12.29
CA ALA A 177 2.20 -15.73 11.46
C ALA A 177 3.13 -16.59 12.31
N VAL A 178 3.88 -15.98 13.25
CA VAL A 178 4.76 -16.71 14.17
C VAL A 178 3.98 -17.65 15.08
N THR A 179 2.84 -17.20 15.61
CA THR A 179 1.99 -18.04 16.47
C THR A 179 1.47 -19.27 15.73
N LEU A 180 0.94 -19.10 14.51
CA LEU A 180 0.47 -20.20 13.68
C LEU A 180 1.63 -21.16 13.29
N LEU A 181 2.79 -20.61 12.96
CA LEU A 181 3.99 -21.39 12.67
C LEU A 181 4.36 -22.28 13.87
N VAL A 182 4.49 -21.70 15.06
CA VAL A 182 4.92 -22.42 16.25
C VAL A 182 3.86 -23.45 16.70
N VAL A 183 2.59 -23.03 16.78
CA VAL A 183 1.54 -23.90 17.33
C VAL A 183 1.12 -24.97 16.32
N VAL A 184 0.80 -24.57 15.08
CA VAL A 184 0.19 -25.50 14.11
C VAL A 184 1.23 -26.32 13.36
N ALA A 185 2.35 -25.70 12.93
CA ALA A 185 3.36 -26.39 12.15
C ALA A 185 4.39 -27.12 13.03
N VAL A 186 4.88 -26.48 14.12
CA VAL A 186 5.95 -27.08 14.94
C VAL A 186 5.38 -27.99 16.03
N GLN A 187 4.43 -27.51 16.87
CA GLN A 187 3.91 -28.28 17.99
C GLN A 187 2.93 -29.38 17.52
N TRP A 188 1.93 -29.01 16.73
CA TRP A 188 0.92 -29.97 16.27
C TRP A 188 1.33 -30.75 15.02
N LYS A 189 2.35 -30.29 14.28
CA LYS A 189 2.88 -30.92 13.04
C LYS A 189 1.81 -31.19 11.97
N LEU A 190 0.79 -30.33 11.89
CA LEU A 190 -0.34 -30.48 10.97
C LEU A 190 -0.03 -29.93 9.57
N LEU A 191 0.80 -28.91 9.48
CA LEU A 191 1.12 -28.19 8.24
C LEU A 191 2.63 -27.98 8.10
N PRO A 192 3.12 -27.73 6.88
CA PRO A 192 4.53 -27.50 6.63
C PRO A 192 5.04 -26.22 7.33
N ILE A 193 6.32 -26.24 7.72
CA ILE A 193 6.99 -25.14 8.43
C ILE A 193 7.42 -24.04 7.45
N SER A 194 7.91 -24.40 6.25
CA SER A 194 8.54 -23.45 5.31
C SER A 194 8.40 -23.89 3.86
N GLY A 195 8.63 -22.94 2.94
CA GLY A 195 8.65 -23.19 1.49
C GLY A 195 7.30 -22.96 0.80
N PHE A 196 7.26 -23.23 -0.52
CA PHE A 196 6.08 -22.97 -1.39
C PHE A 196 5.88 -24.07 -2.44
N SER A 197 6.03 -25.34 -2.08
CA SER A 197 6.01 -26.45 -3.03
C SER A 197 4.62 -27.09 -3.23
N SER A 198 3.65 -26.82 -2.35
CA SER A 198 2.30 -27.36 -2.44
C SER A 198 1.25 -26.42 -1.84
N PRO A 199 -0.05 -26.58 -2.15
CA PRO A 199 -1.12 -25.77 -1.56
C PRO A 199 -1.16 -25.77 -0.02
N ARG A 200 -0.64 -26.81 0.62
CA ARG A 200 -0.57 -26.90 2.10
C ARG A 200 0.36 -25.83 2.69
N HIS A 201 1.43 -25.43 1.96
CA HIS A 201 2.35 -24.38 2.39
C HIS A 201 1.69 -23.00 2.39
N MET A 202 0.59 -22.80 1.64
CA MET A 202 -0.12 -21.53 1.59
C MET A 202 -1.08 -21.32 2.77
N ILE A 203 -1.52 -22.38 3.46
CA ILE A 203 -2.60 -22.29 4.45
C ILE A 203 -2.24 -21.33 5.59
N LEU A 204 -1.09 -21.53 6.25
CA LEU A 204 -0.68 -20.71 7.38
C LEU A 204 -0.36 -19.25 6.96
N PRO A 205 0.44 -19.02 5.89
CA PRO A 205 0.66 -17.69 5.34
C PRO A 205 -0.63 -16.94 5.01
N VAL A 206 -1.55 -17.59 4.32
CA VAL A 206 -2.84 -17.01 3.94
C VAL A 206 -3.69 -16.69 5.17
N LEU A 207 -3.77 -17.59 6.16
CA LEU A 207 -4.54 -17.34 7.38
C LEU A 207 -3.96 -16.22 8.22
N SER A 208 -2.63 -16.10 8.30
CA SER A 208 -1.98 -15.03 9.07
C SER A 208 -2.30 -13.63 8.52
N LEU A 209 -2.46 -13.50 7.21
CA LEU A 209 -2.88 -12.26 6.55
C LEU A 209 -4.41 -12.10 6.53
N ALA A 210 -5.15 -13.17 6.25
CA ALA A 210 -6.58 -13.10 6.03
C ALA A 210 -7.39 -12.85 7.31
N LEU A 211 -6.98 -13.40 8.46
CA LEU A 211 -7.74 -13.26 9.71
C LEU A 211 -7.78 -11.80 10.20
N PRO A 212 -6.66 -11.08 10.38
CA PRO A 212 -6.69 -9.67 10.75
C PRO A 212 -7.43 -8.82 9.71
N SER A 213 -7.14 -9.08 8.46
CA SER A 213 -7.74 -8.43 7.30
C SER A 213 -9.25 -8.57 7.26
N SER A 214 -9.78 -9.75 7.63
CA SER A 214 -11.22 -10.00 7.69
C SER A 214 -11.93 -9.16 8.73
N GLY A 215 -11.27 -8.82 9.84
CA GLY A 215 -11.78 -7.92 10.86
C GLY A 215 -11.99 -6.50 10.32
N LEU A 216 -10.99 -5.97 9.60
CA LEU A 216 -11.05 -4.65 8.97
C LEU A 216 -12.09 -4.60 7.86
N LEU A 217 -12.05 -5.55 6.91
CA LEU A 217 -13.03 -5.64 5.82
C LEU A 217 -14.45 -5.89 6.34
N GLY A 218 -14.61 -6.73 7.35
CA GLY A 218 -15.89 -6.99 8.00
C GLY A 218 -16.51 -5.74 8.60
N ARG A 219 -15.71 -4.89 9.24
CA ARG A 219 -16.17 -3.62 9.77
C ARG A 219 -16.64 -2.66 8.69
N ILE A 220 -15.89 -2.52 7.57
CA ILE A 220 -16.28 -1.69 6.44
C ILE A 220 -17.56 -2.25 5.79
N LEU A 221 -17.62 -3.55 5.59
CA LEU A 221 -18.78 -4.24 5.03
C LEU A 221 -20.03 -4.07 5.91
N LEU A 222 -19.89 -4.16 7.23
CA LEU A 222 -20.98 -3.94 8.19
C LEU A 222 -21.58 -2.54 8.04
N ILE A 223 -20.72 -1.50 7.99
CA ILE A 223 -21.17 -0.10 7.79
C ILE A 223 -21.88 0.04 6.46
N THR A 224 -21.34 -0.56 5.40
CA THR A 224 -21.92 -0.51 4.07
C THR A 224 -23.28 -1.20 4.03
N ILE A 225 -23.43 -2.36 4.66
CA ILE A 225 -24.72 -3.07 4.77
C ILE A 225 -25.75 -2.24 5.53
N ASP A 226 -25.34 -1.57 6.60
CA ASP A 226 -26.24 -0.71 7.37
C ASP A 226 -26.72 0.51 6.55
N GLN A 227 -25.87 1.06 5.69
CA GLN A 227 -26.23 2.12 4.76
C GLN A 227 -27.21 1.61 3.68
N VAL A 228 -26.89 0.50 3.02
CA VAL A 228 -27.74 -0.09 1.99
C VAL A 228 -29.08 -0.57 2.57
N ALA A 229 -29.10 -1.03 3.81
CA ALA A 229 -30.33 -1.44 4.51
C ALA A 229 -31.34 -0.30 4.71
N GLN A 230 -30.90 0.96 4.66
CA GLN A 230 -31.74 2.14 4.77
C GLN A 230 -32.33 2.57 3.41
N GLU A 231 -31.89 1.98 2.29
CA GLU A 231 -32.45 2.27 0.97
C GLU A 231 -33.94 1.83 0.89
N GLU A 232 -34.77 2.62 0.22
CA GLU A 232 -36.22 2.40 0.18
C GLU A 232 -36.66 1.05 -0.40
N TRP A 233 -35.88 0.51 -1.37
CA TRP A 233 -36.20 -0.79 -1.98
C TRP A 233 -36.15 -1.94 -0.96
N VAL A 234 -35.25 -1.88 0.04
CA VAL A 234 -35.18 -2.93 1.10
C VAL A 234 -36.45 -2.97 1.91
N ARG A 235 -36.99 -1.78 2.25
CA ARG A 235 -38.27 -1.68 2.97
C ARG A 235 -39.44 -2.13 2.10
N ALA A 236 -39.50 -1.66 0.84
CA ALA A 236 -40.55 -2.01 -0.11
C ALA A 236 -40.60 -3.52 -0.37
N TRP A 237 -39.44 -4.17 -0.60
CA TRP A 237 -39.39 -5.60 -0.83
C TRP A 237 -39.80 -6.43 0.39
N ARG A 238 -39.47 -5.99 1.59
CA ARG A 238 -39.95 -6.65 2.83
C ARG A 238 -41.45 -6.52 2.99
N LEU A 239 -42.02 -5.36 2.74
CA LEU A 239 -43.48 -5.12 2.85
C LEU A 239 -44.27 -5.91 1.79
N ASN A 240 -43.74 -6.06 0.60
CA ASN A 240 -44.34 -6.83 -0.49
C ASN A 240 -44.08 -8.33 -0.38
N GLY A 241 -43.50 -8.83 0.72
CA GLY A 241 -43.31 -10.27 0.96
C GLY A 241 -42.30 -10.96 0.07
N VAL A 242 -41.33 -10.20 -0.53
CA VAL A 242 -40.26 -10.81 -1.33
C VAL A 242 -39.46 -11.79 -0.49
N GLU A 243 -39.06 -12.91 -1.08
CA GLU A 243 -38.30 -13.96 -0.41
C GLU A 243 -37.05 -13.43 0.28
N LYS A 244 -36.84 -13.82 1.53
CA LYS A 244 -35.70 -13.37 2.37
C LYS A 244 -34.33 -13.65 1.73
N ARG A 245 -34.22 -14.75 0.99
CA ARG A 245 -32.99 -15.11 0.27
C ARG A 245 -32.67 -14.11 -0.83
N THR A 246 -33.69 -13.71 -1.60
CA THR A 246 -33.57 -12.71 -2.68
C THR A 246 -33.13 -11.36 -2.13
N ILE A 247 -33.76 -10.90 -1.02
CA ILE A 247 -33.37 -9.65 -0.35
C ILE A 247 -31.91 -9.74 0.16
N SER A 248 -31.54 -10.88 0.77
CA SER A 248 -30.15 -11.09 1.28
C SER A 248 -29.13 -11.03 0.16
N LEU A 249 -29.37 -11.71 -0.97
CA LEU A 249 -28.47 -11.72 -2.12
C LEU A 249 -28.32 -10.31 -2.72
N ALA A 250 -29.44 -9.60 -2.93
CA ALA A 250 -29.42 -8.25 -3.45
C ALA A 250 -28.67 -7.29 -2.52
N LEU A 251 -28.86 -7.44 -1.19
CA LEU A 251 -28.14 -6.65 -0.18
C LEU A 251 -26.63 -6.89 -0.25
N VAL A 252 -26.21 -8.16 -0.36
CA VAL A 252 -24.79 -8.53 -0.51
C VAL A 252 -24.23 -7.98 -1.82
N GLN A 253 -24.90 -8.19 -2.94
CA GLN A 253 -24.43 -7.70 -4.25
C GLN A 253 -24.26 -6.17 -4.25
N ARG A 254 -25.23 -5.45 -3.70
CA ARG A 254 -25.18 -3.99 -3.59
C ARG A 254 -24.02 -3.53 -2.70
N SER A 255 -23.85 -4.15 -1.54
CA SER A 255 -22.78 -3.83 -0.61
C SER A 255 -21.41 -4.18 -1.17
N MET A 256 -21.28 -5.31 -1.89
CA MET A 256 -20.04 -5.69 -2.56
C MET A 256 -19.66 -4.71 -3.66
N ALA A 257 -20.61 -4.19 -4.44
CA ALA A 257 -20.33 -3.18 -5.46
C ALA A 257 -19.71 -1.91 -4.84
N VAL A 258 -20.19 -1.50 -3.65
CA VAL A 258 -19.62 -0.37 -2.91
C VAL A 258 -18.23 -0.70 -2.32
N LEU A 259 -18.01 -1.95 -1.89
CA LEU A 259 -16.79 -2.39 -1.25
C LEU A 259 -15.66 -2.70 -2.25
N MET A 260 -15.98 -3.08 -3.50
CA MET A 260 -14.99 -3.51 -4.51
C MET A 260 -13.80 -2.56 -4.68
N PRO A 261 -13.94 -1.24 -4.76
CA PRO A 261 -12.80 -0.33 -4.82
C PRO A 261 -11.86 -0.44 -3.60
N GLN A 262 -12.43 -0.73 -2.44
CA GLN A 262 -11.65 -0.91 -1.20
C GLN A 262 -10.90 -2.25 -1.19
N ILE A 263 -11.52 -3.32 -1.72
CA ILE A 263 -10.88 -4.64 -1.84
C ILE A 263 -9.64 -4.57 -2.74
N VAL A 264 -9.71 -3.80 -3.84
CA VAL A 264 -8.55 -3.61 -4.72
C VAL A 264 -7.39 -2.90 -4.01
N LEU A 265 -7.68 -1.83 -3.27
CA LEU A 265 -6.65 -1.14 -2.47
C LEU A 265 -6.12 -2.03 -1.36
N PHE A 266 -6.99 -2.83 -0.76
CA PHE A 266 -6.65 -3.78 0.28
C PHE A 266 -5.71 -4.87 -0.24
N PHE A 267 -5.97 -5.40 -1.45
CA PHE A 267 -5.08 -6.34 -2.12
C PHE A 267 -3.66 -5.77 -2.29
N ALA A 268 -3.55 -4.51 -2.74
CA ALA A 268 -2.24 -3.86 -2.89
C ALA A 268 -1.51 -3.71 -1.54
N GLY A 269 -2.24 -3.35 -0.46
CA GLY A 269 -1.69 -3.31 0.89
C GLY A 269 -1.25 -4.68 1.40
N THR A 270 -2.07 -5.72 1.14
CA THR A 270 -1.74 -7.10 1.51
C THR A 270 -0.49 -7.59 0.78
N LEU A 271 -0.28 -7.20 -0.50
CA LEU A 271 0.92 -7.56 -1.25
C LEU A 271 2.19 -7.01 -0.58
N VAL A 272 2.15 -5.82 -0.02
CA VAL A 272 3.28 -5.28 0.77
C VAL A 272 3.42 -6.05 2.09
N ALA A 273 2.31 -6.37 2.76
CA ALA A 273 2.32 -7.11 4.02
C ALA A 273 2.82 -8.56 3.87
N THR A 274 2.76 -9.15 2.65
CA THR A 274 3.30 -10.51 2.42
C THR A 274 4.78 -10.61 2.77
N SER A 275 5.56 -9.52 2.71
CA SER A 275 7.00 -9.53 3.00
C SER A 275 7.34 -10.10 4.39
N LEU A 276 6.55 -9.73 5.40
CA LEU A 276 6.72 -10.24 6.78
C LEU A 276 6.37 -11.72 6.89
N VAL A 277 5.37 -12.15 6.15
CA VAL A 277 4.90 -13.54 6.14
C VAL A 277 5.86 -14.42 5.32
N GLU A 278 6.30 -13.94 4.17
CA GLU A 278 7.29 -14.61 3.32
C GLU A 278 8.61 -14.85 4.07
N THR A 279 9.09 -13.86 4.83
CA THR A 279 10.28 -14.04 5.67
C THR A 279 10.04 -15.03 6.80
N THR A 280 8.87 -15.01 7.44
CA THR A 280 8.54 -15.91 8.55
C THR A 280 8.48 -17.36 8.11
N PHE A 281 7.88 -17.64 6.95
CA PHE A 281 7.71 -19.00 6.41
C PHE A 281 8.78 -19.40 5.38
N ASN A 282 9.80 -18.55 5.18
CA ASN A 282 10.86 -18.73 4.18
C ASN A 282 10.28 -19.07 2.79
N ILE A 283 9.37 -18.22 2.30
CA ILE A 283 8.71 -18.37 1.01
C ILE A 283 9.43 -17.49 -0.02
N PRO A 284 9.86 -18.03 -1.18
CA PRO A 284 10.60 -17.28 -2.21
C PRO A 284 9.66 -16.30 -2.95
N GLY A 285 9.31 -15.21 -2.31
CA GLY A 285 8.48 -14.13 -2.82
C GLY A 285 9.24 -12.82 -2.96
N LEU A 286 8.56 -11.81 -3.56
CA LEU A 286 9.08 -10.46 -3.75
C LEU A 286 9.53 -9.82 -2.43
N GLY A 287 8.77 -10.04 -1.35
CA GLY A 287 9.05 -9.49 -0.04
C GLY A 287 10.28 -10.12 0.62
N LEU A 288 10.43 -11.45 0.56
CA LEU A 288 11.64 -12.13 1.04
C LEU A 288 12.87 -11.65 0.28
N THR A 289 12.79 -11.58 -1.07
CA THR A 289 13.86 -11.06 -1.92
C THR A 289 14.23 -9.63 -1.52
N GLY A 290 13.23 -8.77 -1.23
CA GLY A 290 13.49 -7.41 -0.77
C GLY A 290 14.19 -7.34 0.58
N VAL A 291 13.79 -8.17 1.53
CA VAL A 291 14.45 -8.24 2.86
C VAL A 291 15.88 -8.76 2.73
N GLN A 292 16.12 -9.76 1.87
CA GLN A 292 17.46 -10.27 1.59
C GLN A 292 18.33 -9.19 0.92
N ALA A 293 17.84 -8.56 -0.15
CA ALA A 293 18.53 -7.48 -0.83
C ALA A 293 18.87 -6.31 0.13
N ALA A 294 17.98 -6.00 1.09
CA ALA A 294 18.26 -4.99 2.11
C ALA A 294 19.36 -5.40 3.07
N ARG A 295 19.40 -6.67 3.48
CA ARG A 295 20.44 -7.21 4.36
C ARG A 295 21.79 -7.28 3.66
N ASP A 296 21.77 -7.70 2.40
CA ASP A 296 22.97 -7.89 1.57
C ASP A 296 23.41 -6.59 0.89
N ARG A 297 22.69 -5.48 1.14
CA ARG A 297 22.94 -4.15 0.54
C ARG A 297 22.90 -4.16 -1.00
N ASP A 298 22.11 -5.04 -1.58
CA ASP A 298 21.91 -5.11 -3.02
C ASP A 298 20.96 -4.00 -3.48
N ILE A 299 21.52 -2.80 -3.63
CA ILE A 299 20.74 -1.59 -3.93
C ILE A 299 19.99 -1.68 -5.26
N PRO A 300 20.57 -2.17 -6.38
CA PRO A 300 19.84 -2.26 -7.64
C PRO A 300 18.57 -3.13 -7.54
N VAL A 301 18.65 -4.26 -6.85
CA VAL A 301 17.48 -5.13 -6.61
C VAL A 301 16.43 -4.42 -5.76
N LEU A 302 16.83 -3.71 -4.70
CA LEU A 302 15.93 -2.90 -3.87
C LEU A 302 15.22 -1.81 -4.67
N GLN A 303 15.94 -1.10 -5.54
CA GLN A 303 15.39 -0.06 -6.42
C GLN A 303 14.23 -0.61 -7.26
N VAL A 304 14.42 -1.77 -7.88
CA VAL A 304 13.37 -2.42 -8.67
C VAL A 304 12.17 -2.80 -7.80
N ILE A 305 12.39 -3.39 -6.63
CA ILE A 305 11.30 -3.80 -5.73
C ILE A 305 10.45 -2.62 -5.28
N VAL A 306 11.10 -1.50 -4.92
CA VAL A 306 10.39 -0.26 -4.52
C VAL A 306 9.57 0.29 -5.68
N LEU A 307 10.15 0.36 -6.89
CA LEU A 307 9.43 0.82 -8.07
C LEU A 307 8.24 -0.08 -8.42
N VAL A 308 8.41 -1.39 -8.34
CA VAL A 308 7.32 -2.36 -8.54
C VAL A 308 6.21 -2.16 -7.54
N ALA A 309 6.52 -1.95 -6.25
CA ALA A 309 5.52 -1.67 -5.22
C ALA A 309 4.75 -0.37 -5.50
N VAL A 310 5.43 0.69 -5.94
CA VAL A 310 4.81 1.97 -6.33
C VAL A 310 3.90 1.78 -7.54
N VAL A 311 4.36 1.09 -8.58
CA VAL A 311 3.57 0.81 -9.80
C VAL A 311 2.31 0.03 -9.47
N ILE A 312 2.41 -1.00 -8.62
CA ILE A 312 1.26 -1.78 -8.16
C ILE A 312 0.27 -0.90 -7.39
N GLY A 313 0.77 -0.05 -6.48
CA GLY A 313 -0.06 0.92 -5.75
C GLY A 313 -0.80 1.87 -6.69
N LEU A 314 -0.13 2.39 -7.73
CA LEU A 314 -0.74 3.26 -8.74
C LEU A 314 -1.79 2.52 -9.59
N ILE A 315 -1.49 1.29 -10.02
CA ILE A 315 -2.45 0.45 -10.76
C ILE A 315 -3.67 0.17 -9.89
N ALA A 316 -3.47 -0.25 -8.65
CA ALA A 316 -4.57 -0.52 -7.71
C ALA A 316 -5.42 0.73 -7.44
N GLY A 317 -4.78 1.89 -7.27
CA GLY A 317 -5.47 3.18 -7.13
C GLY A 317 -6.28 3.54 -8.37
N GLY A 318 -5.72 3.37 -9.57
CA GLY A 318 -6.40 3.58 -10.85
C GLY A 318 -7.60 2.65 -11.04
N VAL A 319 -7.41 1.36 -10.80
CA VAL A 319 -8.48 0.34 -10.87
C VAL A 319 -9.58 0.63 -9.85
N SER A 320 -9.21 0.95 -8.61
CA SER A 320 -10.16 1.34 -7.56
C SER A 320 -11.01 2.55 -7.98
N GLN A 321 -10.37 3.59 -8.53
CA GLN A 321 -11.07 4.78 -9.00
C GLN A 321 -11.97 4.49 -10.21
N TRP A 322 -11.52 3.65 -11.13
CA TRP A 322 -12.32 3.21 -12.28
C TRP A 322 -13.56 2.40 -11.84
N LEU A 323 -13.37 1.43 -10.92
CA LEU A 323 -14.46 0.66 -10.33
C LEU A 323 -15.46 1.58 -9.62
N ARG A 324 -14.97 2.52 -8.82
CA ARG A 324 -15.81 3.50 -8.15
C ARG A 324 -16.67 4.27 -9.14
N ARG A 325 -16.11 4.74 -10.24
CA ARG A 325 -16.86 5.45 -11.28
C ARG A 325 -17.88 4.55 -11.97
N ARG A 326 -17.53 3.29 -12.27
CA ARG A 326 -18.40 2.34 -12.97
C ARG A 326 -19.54 1.82 -12.09
N LEU A 327 -19.24 1.46 -10.85
CA LEU A 327 -20.20 0.80 -9.96
C LEU A 327 -21.08 1.80 -9.20
N LEU A 328 -20.54 2.98 -8.84
CA LEU A 328 -21.26 3.96 -8.02
C LEU A 328 -21.92 5.08 -8.83
N ALA A 329 -21.43 5.41 -10.04
CA ALA A 329 -22.03 6.47 -10.85
C ALA A 329 -23.52 6.23 -11.17
N PRO A 330 -23.99 5.03 -11.57
CA PRO A 330 -25.41 4.78 -11.79
C PRO A 330 -26.26 4.98 -10.54
N LEU A 331 -25.66 4.78 -9.36
CA LEU A 331 -26.34 4.87 -8.07
C LEU A 331 -26.52 6.29 -7.58
N LEU A 332 -25.62 7.19 -7.98
CA LEU A 332 -25.70 8.61 -7.64
C LEU A 332 -26.76 9.35 -8.48
N HIS A 333 -27.05 8.88 -9.70
CA HIS A 333 -28.08 9.51 -10.56
C HIS A 333 -29.49 9.27 -10.04
N SER A 334 -29.75 8.16 -9.35
CA SER A 334 -31.05 7.88 -8.73
C SER A 334 -31.25 8.60 -7.37
N ALA A 335 -30.16 9.01 -6.71
CA ALA A 335 -30.21 9.70 -5.42
C ALA A 335 -30.26 11.24 -5.55
N THR A 336 -29.86 11.81 -6.69
CA THR A 336 -29.77 13.27 -6.87
C THR A 336 -31.13 13.97 -6.96
N SER A 337 -32.25 13.25 -7.13
CA SER A 337 -33.59 13.86 -7.09
C SER A 337 -34.04 14.27 -5.68
N TYR A 338 -33.41 13.80 -4.63
CA TYR A 338 -33.82 14.06 -3.23
C TYR A 338 -32.79 14.77 -2.36
N SER A 339 -31.52 14.83 -2.78
CA SER A 339 -30.43 15.31 -1.92
C SER A 339 -29.81 16.66 -2.30
N SER A 340 -30.48 17.43 -3.18
CA SER A 340 -30.01 18.77 -3.59
C SER A 340 -30.04 19.83 -2.46
N GLN A 341 -30.57 19.51 -1.28
CA GLN A 341 -30.71 20.46 -0.18
C GLN A 341 -29.76 20.28 1.02
N LEU A 342 -28.95 19.24 1.10
CA LEU A 342 -28.17 18.95 2.33
C LEU A 342 -26.72 18.53 2.12
N SER A 343 -26.06 18.96 1.06
CA SER A 343 -24.62 18.71 0.96
C SER A 343 -23.84 20.02 0.87
N PRO A 344 -23.19 20.49 1.95
CA PRO A 344 -22.17 21.50 1.80
C PRO A 344 -21.10 20.90 0.89
N GLN A 345 -20.90 21.49 -0.30
CA GLN A 345 -19.80 21.14 -1.20
C GLN A 345 -18.49 21.40 -0.46
N HIS A 346 -18.00 20.41 0.26
CA HIS A 346 -16.63 20.40 0.71
C HIS A 346 -15.76 20.22 -0.54
N LYS A 347 -15.30 21.34 -1.11
CA LYS A 347 -14.19 21.32 -2.08
C LYS A 347 -13.04 20.55 -1.41
N PRO A 348 -12.52 19.47 -2.00
CA PRO A 348 -11.41 18.76 -1.40
C PRO A 348 -10.20 19.70 -1.32
N ARG A 349 -9.98 20.25 -0.14
CA ARG A 349 -8.78 21.03 0.21
C ARG A 349 -7.56 20.09 0.44
N GLY A 350 -7.57 18.87 -0.13
CA GLY A 350 -6.59 17.83 0.13
C GLY A 350 -5.19 18.05 -0.44
N GLY A 351 -4.98 19.05 -1.31
CA GLY A 351 -3.66 19.30 -1.89
C GLY A 351 -2.60 19.72 -0.86
N TRP A 352 -2.97 20.47 0.15
CA TRP A 352 -2.05 20.92 1.19
C TRP A 352 -1.63 19.79 2.16
N LEU A 353 -2.51 18.79 2.41
CA LEU A 353 -2.17 17.62 3.22
C LEU A 353 -1.09 16.77 2.54
N LEU A 354 -1.13 16.64 1.22
CA LEU A 354 -0.07 15.99 0.46
C LEU A 354 1.24 16.76 0.53
N ILE A 355 1.20 18.07 0.42
CA ILE A 355 2.37 18.94 0.59
C ILE A 355 2.88 18.83 2.04
N ALA A 356 2.00 18.82 3.02
CA ALA A 356 2.34 18.67 4.44
C ALA A 356 2.98 17.31 4.80
N VAL A 357 2.75 16.27 4.01
CA VAL A 357 3.40 14.96 4.18
C VAL A 357 4.66 14.84 3.33
N LEU A 358 4.61 15.29 2.06
CA LEU A 358 5.74 15.20 1.15
C LEU A 358 6.90 16.15 1.54
N VAL A 359 6.60 17.34 2.00
CA VAL A 359 7.65 18.33 2.37
C VAL A 359 8.50 17.84 3.54
N PRO A 360 7.96 17.35 4.69
CA PRO A 360 8.78 16.77 5.74
C PRO A 360 9.56 15.53 5.29
N PHE A 361 8.97 14.69 4.44
CA PHE A 361 9.64 13.50 3.91
C PHE A 361 10.81 13.86 3.00
N VAL A 362 10.63 14.83 2.09
CA VAL A 362 11.70 15.36 1.23
C VAL A 362 12.76 16.09 2.07
N LEU A 363 12.36 16.85 3.09
CA LEU A 363 13.30 17.50 4.01
C LEU A 363 14.11 16.48 4.82
N LEU A 364 13.50 15.39 5.30
CA LEU A 364 14.21 14.30 5.96
C LEU A 364 15.21 13.63 5.01
N LEU A 365 14.84 13.41 3.74
CA LEU A 365 15.75 12.89 2.73
C LEU A 365 16.90 13.87 2.43
N ILE A 366 16.62 15.15 2.30
CA ILE A 366 17.65 16.17 2.11
C ILE A 366 18.56 16.25 3.33
N MET A 367 18.01 16.19 4.54
CA MET A 367 18.81 16.13 5.76
C MET A 367 19.70 14.88 5.79
N ALA A 368 19.19 13.71 5.41
CA ALA A 368 19.97 12.48 5.33
C ALA A 368 21.13 12.57 4.31
N VAL A 369 20.95 13.35 3.23
CA VAL A 369 22.00 13.58 2.21
C VAL A 369 23.01 14.65 2.66
N VAL A 370 22.55 15.67 3.39
CA VAL A 370 23.39 16.84 3.78
C VAL A 370 24.13 16.61 5.10
N THR A 371 23.59 15.76 5.98
CA THR A 371 24.34 15.34 7.19
C THR A 371 25.43 14.36 6.75
N PRO A 372 26.72 14.73 6.87
CA PRO A 372 27.80 13.79 6.58
C PRO A 372 27.57 12.54 7.41
N GLY A 373 27.69 11.38 6.76
CA GLY A 373 27.60 10.08 7.44
C GLY A 373 28.45 10.11 8.70
N THR A 374 27.85 9.76 9.82
CA THR A 374 28.56 9.69 11.10
C THR A 374 29.74 8.77 10.91
N THR A 375 30.94 9.33 10.91
CA THR A 375 32.17 8.53 10.98
C THR A 375 32.04 7.65 12.21
N ILE A 376 32.25 6.33 12.02
CA ILE A 376 32.24 5.37 13.12
C ILE A 376 33.28 5.85 14.16
N ASP A 377 32.80 6.44 15.26
CA ASP A 377 33.67 6.88 16.34
C ASP A 377 33.67 5.83 17.45
N SER A 378 34.56 4.85 17.27
CA SER A 378 34.69 3.77 18.23
C SER A 378 35.12 4.23 19.64
N ALA A 379 35.55 5.48 19.80
CA ALA A 379 35.93 6.05 21.09
C ALA A 379 34.72 6.53 21.91
N HIS A 380 33.59 6.80 21.25
CA HIS A 380 32.38 7.34 21.89
C HIS A 380 31.18 6.39 21.87
N LYS A 381 31.42 5.06 21.94
CA LYS A 381 30.39 4.02 21.97
C LYS A 381 29.64 3.99 23.30
N LEU A 382 28.33 3.79 23.23
CA LEU A 382 27.45 3.56 24.40
C LEU A 382 27.53 4.65 25.47
N LEU A 383 27.78 5.90 25.10
CA LEU A 383 27.73 7.02 26.03
C LEU A 383 26.29 7.35 26.44
N PRO A 384 26.08 7.72 27.72
CA PRO A 384 24.78 8.16 28.18
C PRO A 384 24.38 9.50 27.51
N PRO A 385 23.08 9.85 27.52
CA PRO A 385 22.61 11.12 27.00
C PRO A 385 23.38 12.33 27.54
N SER A 386 23.86 13.22 26.65
CA SER A 386 24.61 14.42 26.93
C SER A 386 24.12 15.59 26.11
N MET A 387 24.64 16.80 26.35
CA MET A 387 24.29 17.99 25.53
C MET A 387 24.79 17.88 24.08
N GLU A 388 25.83 17.11 23.83
CA GLU A 388 26.34 16.85 22.47
C GLU A 388 25.60 15.67 21.80
N HIS A 389 25.19 14.69 22.59
CA HIS A 389 24.42 13.51 22.15
C HIS A 389 23.15 13.36 22.99
N PRO A 390 22.06 14.09 22.68
CA PRO A 390 20.85 14.13 23.51
C PRO A 390 20.17 12.77 23.75
N LEU A 391 20.36 11.82 22.84
CA LEU A 391 19.84 10.44 22.94
C LEU A 391 20.90 9.41 23.38
N GLY A 392 22.12 9.86 23.66
CA GLY A 392 23.26 8.98 23.85
C GLY A 392 23.83 8.47 22.52
N THR A 393 24.88 7.64 22.60
CA THR A 393 25.47 7.00 21.41
C THR A 393 25.17 5.49 21.41
N ASP A 394 25.09 4.91 20.21
CA ASP A 394 24.85 3.48 20.01
C ASP A 394 26.14 2.64 20.03
N GLN A 395 26.08 1.38 19.53
CA GLN A 395 27.21 0.48 19.46
C GLN A 395 28.29 0.92 18.44
N VAL A 396 28.01 1.91 17.64
CA VAL A 396 28.89 2.39 16.56
C VAL A 396 29.52 3.74 16.90
N GLY A 397 28.96 4.46 17.90
CA GLY A 397 29.44 5.74 18.42
C GLY A 397 28.64 6.95 18.00
#